data_0d698254abdacb3bf12fdf342233f892
#
_entry.id   0d698254abdacb3bf12fdf342233f892
#
_cell.length_a   1.000
_cell.length_b   1.000
_cell.length_c   1.000
_cell.angle_alpha   90.00
_cell.angle_beta   90.00
_cell.angle_gamma   90.00
#
_symmetry.space_group_name_H-M   'P 1'
#
loop_
_entity.id
_entity.type
_entity.pdbx_description
1 polymer ?
#
loop_
_entity_poly.entity_id
_entity_poly.type
_entity_poly.pdbx_seq_one_letter_code
_entity_poly.pdbx_strand_id
1 'polypeptide(L)'
;MEHTVETTKNPLAEEKIGKLIARFAIPAIISMLVSSLYNIVDQIFIGQGVGMLGNAATNIAFPVSIICTATALLLGIGSASNYNLETGKGNVEEANKIAGTGLGLLFICGVIIAAIVFLFLNPLLYLFGVTPDVLPYAQDYTFITAFGIPFLVSTTGGTHLIRADRSPTYSMTCMLVGAIINTILDPLFIFTFNWGIKGAAWATVIGQFVSGLLVIIYFVKFRKMELGFSMLRPRVKYMKAIAALGMASCINQIAMAIVQITMNNTLRHYGEMSVYGTDIPLACVGIISKVNMVFMAICIGISQGCQPIWGFNYGAGSFGRVRKTFWRAFEISVLVGVVFFIVFQIFPHQLVTVFGDGSTEYFQFAERYFRIFMFMTFINGIQPMSSGFFTSIGKARLGIVVSLTRQVLFLLPLILIFPLFMGIDGVMYAGPIADAAAAVVAIFYALRELNIMKNLEKKAV
;
A
#
# COMPACT_ATOMS: atom_id res chain seq x y z
N MET A 1 -1.88 26.70 -42.81
CA MET A 1 -2.62 26.61 -41.53
C MET A 1 -1.61 26.20 -40.49
N GLU A 2 -1.07 27.20 -39.78
CA GLU A 2 -0.19 26.98 -38.65
C GLU A 2 -1.02 26.37 -37.52
N HIS A 3 -0.77 25.10 -37.19
CA HIS A 3 -1.22 24.51 -35.93
C HIS A 3 -0.42 25.20 -34.82
N THR A 4 -0.98 26.24 -34.24
CA THR A 4 -0.56 26.73 -32.92
C THR A 4 -0.75 25.64 -31.94
N VAL A 5 0.34 24.92 -31.62
CA VAL A 5 0.41 24.00 -30.47
C VAL A 5 0.25 24.90 -29.24
N GLU A 6 -0.97 24.99 -28.71
CA GLU A 6 -1.19 25.50 -27.36
C GLU A 6 -0.31 24.67 -26.45
N THR A 7 0.80 25.23 -26.03
CA THR A 7 1.61 24.67 -24.92
C THR A 7 0.76 24.72 -23.66
N THR A 8 -0.05 23.67 -23.47
CA THR A 8 -0.84 23.52 -22.24
C THR A 8 0.16 23.47 -21.07
N LYS A 9 0.21 24.60 -20.33
CA LYS A 9 1.07 24.78 -19.16
C LYS A 9 0.92 23.57 -18.25
N ASN A 10 2.04 22.91 -17.91
CA ASN A 10 2.01 21.71 -17.09
C ASN A 10 1.64 22.06 -15.64
N PRO A 11 0.50 21.62 -15.11
CA PRO A 11 0.07 21.95 -13.75
C PRO A 11 1.12 21.62 -12.68
N LEU A 12 1.92 20.55 -12.88
CA LEU A 12 2.98 20.14 -11.95
C LEU A 12 4.09 21.21 -11.83
N ALA A 13 4.34 21.99 -12.90
CA ALA A 13 5.34 23.05 -12.91
C ALA A 13 4.83 24.37 -12.31
N GLU A 14 3.58 24.75 -12.54
CA GLU A 14 3.11 26.12 -12.34
C GLU A 14 2.08 26.29 -11.23
N GLU A 15 1.23 25.27 -10.98
CA GLU A 15 0.14 25.38 -10.00
C GLU A 15 0.68 25.58 -8.58
N LYS A 16 -0.07 26.33 -7.74
CA LYS A 16 0.28 26.52 -6.31
C LYS A 16 0.39 25.18 -5.60
N ILE A 17 1.47 24.96 -4.85
CA ILE A 17 1.80 23.66 -4.24
C ILE A 17 0.67 23.12 -3.34
N GLY A 18 0.05 23.96 -2.52
CA GLY A 18 -1.04 23.51 -1.65
C GLY A 18 -2.25 22.98 -2.44
N LYS A 19 -2.64 23.67 -3.54
CA LYS A 19 -3.73 23.23 -4.41
C LYS A 19 -3.36 21.95 -5.15
N LEU A 20 -2.09 21.84 -5.58
CA LEU A 20 -1.57 20.68 -6.28
C LEU A 20 -1.54 19.45 -5.36
N ILE A 21 -1.06 19.60 -4.12
CA ILE A 21 -1.09 18.51 -3.12
C ILE A 21 -2.55 18.05 -2.88
N ALA A 22 -3.48 18.98 -2.64
CA ALA A 22 -4.89 18.63 -2.44
C ALA A 22 -5.47 17.87 -3.65
N ARG A 23 -5.19 18.33 -4.87
CA ARG A 23 -5.66 17.70 -6.10
C ARG A 23 -5.18 16.26 -6.29
N PHE A 24 -3.97 15.94 -5.85
CA PHE A 24 -3.39 14.60 -5.99
C PHE A 24 -3.54 13.74 -4.73
N ALA A 25 -3.37 14.32 -3.54
CA ALA A 25 -3.40 13.56 -2.29
C ALA A 25 -4.83 13.19 -1.87
N ILE A 26 -5.83 14.06 -2.03
CA ILE A 26 -7.22 13.74 -1.65
C ILE A 26 -7.74 12.50 -2.39
N PRO A 27 -7.65 12.40 -3.73
CA PRO A 27 -8.05 11.19 -4.43
C PRO A 27 -7.25 9.96 -4.01
N ALA A 28 -5.95 10.11 -3.75
CA ALA A 28 -5.12 8.98 -3.31
C ALA A 28 -5.51 8.50 -1.90
N ILE A 29 -5.77 9.41 -0.97
CA ILE A 29 -6.25 9.10 0.38
C ILE A 29 -7.60 8.36 0.31
N ILE A 30 -8.55 8.88 -0.46
CA ILE A 30 -9.87 8.23 -0.63
C ILE A 30 -9.69 6.82 -1.20
N SER A 31 -8.85 6.64 -2.21
CA SER A 31 -8.56 5.31 -2.79
C SER A 31 -8.02 4.33 -1.74
N MET A 32 -7.06 4.79 -0.93
CA MET A 32 -6.45 3.96 0.10
C MET A 32 -7.43 3.62 1.24
N LEU A 33 -8.21 4.61 1.69
CA LEU A 33 -9.24 4.39 2.70
C LEU A 33 -10.30 3.40 2.24
N VAL A 34 -10.83 3.58 1.03
CA VAL A 34 -11.84 2.68 0.48
C VAL A 34 -11.28 1.27 0.30
N SER A 35 -10.03 1.14 -0.18
CA SER A 35 -9.36 -0.16 -0.29
C SER A 35 -9.21 -0.84 1.08
N SER A 36 -8.91 -0.08 2.13
CA SER A 36 -8.78 -0.62 3.49
C SER A 36 -10.12 -1.05 4.05
N LEU A 37 -11.15 -0.21 3.86
CA LEU A 37 -12.50 -0.47 4.39
C LEU A 37 -13.17 -1.66 3.69
N TYR A 38 -13.07 -1.75 2.35
CA TYR A 38 -13.69 -2.86 1.64
C TYR A 38 -13.08 -4.20 2.05
N ASN A 39 -11.77 -4.29 2.28
CA ASN A 39 -11.15 -5.51 2.78
C ASN A 39 -11.70 -5.95 4.15
N ILE A 40 -12.03 -5.00 5.03
CA ILE A 40 -12.65 -5.29 6.33
C ILE A 40 -14.08 -5.79 6.14
N VAL A 41 -14.85 -5.13 5.27
CA VAL A 41 -16.26 -5.47 4.98
C VAL A 41 -16.37 -6.84 4.33
N ASP A 42 -15.53 -7.15 3.35
CA ASP A 42 -15.44 -8.47 2.70
C ASP A 42 -15.19 -9.59 3.73
N GLN A 43 -14.23 -9.41 4.63
CA GLN A 43 -13.95 -10.37 5.70
C GLN A 43 -15.14 -10.57 6.65
N ILE A 44 -15.92 -9.51 6.92
CA ILE A 44 -17.13 -9.60 7.74
C ILE A 44 -18.19 -10.44 7.03
N PHE A 45 -18.44 -10.20 5.74
CA PHE A 45 -19.44 -10.96 4.98
C PHE A 45 -19.05 -12.44 4.84
N ILE A 46 -17.79 -12.74 4.59
CA ILE A 46 -17.29 -14.12 4.55
C ILE A 46 -17.45 -14.78 5.92
N GLY A 47 -17.10 -14.10 7.00
CA GLY A 47 -17.25 -14.61 8.37
C GLY A 47 -18.69 -14.91 8.74
N GLN A 48 -19.64 -14.05 8.34
CA GLN A 48 -21.06 -14.24 8.62
C GLN A 48 -21.74 -15.29 7.71
N GLY A 49 -21.33 -15.38 6.45
CA GLY A 49 -22.01 -16.24 5.47
C GLY A 49 -21.38 -17.61 5.30
N VAL A 50 -20.06 -17.75 5.53
CA VAL A 50 -19.32 -19.01 5.39
C VAL A 50 -18.79 -19.50 6.73
N GLY A 51 -18.63 -18.59 7.69
CA GLY A 51 -18.13 -18.89 9.03
C GLY A 51 -16.61 -18.96 9.13
N MET A 52 -16.12 -19.62 10.17
CA MET A 52 -14.70 -19.68 10.52
C MET A 52 -13.84 -20.31 9.41
N LEU A 53 -14.34 -21.36 8.74
CA LEU A 53 -13.61 -22.03 7.66
C LEU A 53 -13.42 -21.13 6.44
N GLY A 54 -14.40 -20.25 6.14
CA GLY A 54 -14.28 -19.27 5.08
C GLY A 54 -13.20 -18.22 5.38
N ASN A 55 -13.17 -17.66 6.59
CA ASN A 55 -12.11 -16.73 7.01
C ASN A 55 -10.73 -17.43 7.04
N ALA A 56 -10.66 -18.68 7.47
CA ALA A 56 -9.42 -19.45 7.42
C ALA A 56 -8.93 -19.63 5.97
N ALA A 57 -9.83 -19.92 5.04
CA ALA A 57 -9.49 -20.09 3.62
C ALA A 57 -8.93 -18.83 2.99
N THR A 58 -9.53 -17.65 3.26
CA THR A 58 -9.00 -16.37 2.78
C THR A 58 -7.64 -16.02 3.39
N ASN A 59 -7.41 -16.38 4.66
CA ASN A 59 -6.09 -16.20 5.29
C ASN A 59 -5.02 -17.10 4.65
N ILE A 60 -5.35 -18.33 4.27
CA ILE A 60 -4.45 -19.24 3.53
C ILE A 60 -4.15 -18.70 2.13
N ALA A 61 -5.12 -18.05 1.48
CA ALA A 61 -4.92 -17.41 0.17
C ALA A 61 -4.15 -16.08 0.23
N PHE A 62 -4.04 -15.45 1.39
CA PHE A 62 -3.47 -14.12 1.57
C PHE A 62 -2.03 -13.94 1.04
N PRO A 63 -1.09 -14.91 1.19
CA PRO A 63 0.24 -14.79 0.60
C PRO A 63 0.25 -14.57 -0.92
N VAL A 64 -0.71 -15.14 -1.66
CA VAL A 64 -0.87 -14.88 -3.09
C VAL A 64 -1.17 -13.40 -3.34
N SER A 65 -2.07 -12.82 -2.55
CA SER A 65 -2.42 -11.40 -2.63
C SER A 65 -1.24 -10.49 -2.31
N ILE A 66 -0.38 -10.87 -1.36
CA ILE A 66 0.87 -10.15 -1.06
C ILE A 66 1.80 -10.13 -2.26
N ILE A 67 2.02 -11.28 -2.91
CA ILE A 67 2.88 -11.40 -4.10
C ILE A 67 2.33 -10.54 -5.24
N CYS A 68 1.02 -10.58 -5.48
CA CYS A 68 0.36 -9.75 -6.49
C CYS A 68 0.56 -8.27 -6.22
N THR A 69 0.31 -7.82 -4.98
CA THR A 69 0.47 -6.42 -4.58
C THR A 69 1.92 -5.97 -4.63
N ALA A 70 2.86 -6.79 -4.14
CA ALA A 70 4.29 -6.49 -4.19
C ALA A 70 4.77 -6.30 -5.64
N THR A 71 4.34 -7.19 -6.55
CA THR A 71 4.64 -7.11 -7.99
C THR A 71 4.02 -5.87 -8.62
N ALA A 72 2.76 -5.58 -8.30
CA ALA A 72 2.05 -4.40 -8.79
C ALA A 72 2.73 -3.09 -8.36
N LEU A 73 3.16 -3.00 -7.10
CA LEU A 73 3.88 -1.84 -6.56
C LEU A 73 5.29 -1.71 -7.17
N LEU A 74 6.00 -2.84 -7.33
CA LEU A 74 7.31 -2.87 -8.01
C LEU A 74 7.22 -2.23 -9.39
N LEU A 75 6.28 -2.69 -10.19
CA LEU A 75 6.14 -2.26 -11.57
C LEU A 75 5.44 -0.91 -11.69
N GLY A 76 4.36 -0.68 -10.92
CA GLY A 76 3.56 0.52 -10.99
C GLY A 76 4.29 1.77 -10.46
N ILE A 77 4.81 1.70 -9.23
CA ILE A 77 5.55 2.83 -8.63
C ILE A 77 6.86 3.06 -9.39
N GLY A 78 7.56 1.97 -9.74
CA GLY A 78 8.80 2.08 -10.49
C GLY A 78 8.61 2.75 -11.84
N SER A 79 7.56 2.39 -12.59
CA SER A 79 7.25 3.01 -13.88
C SER A 79 6.80 4.47 -13.73
N ALA A 80 5.91 4.74 -12.79
CA ALA A 80 5.39 6.08 -12.53
C ALA A 80 6.49 7.07 -12.10
N SER A 81 7.39 6.64 -11.21
CA SER A 81 8.51 7.47 -10.74
C SER A 81 9.49 7.81 -11.87
N ASN A 82 9.90 6.81 -12.66
CA ASN A 82 10.76 7.05 -13.81
C ASN A 82 10.07 7.93 -14.87
N TYR A 83 8.77 7.69 -15.15
CA TYR A 83 7.99 8.50 -16.07
C TYR A 83 7.98 10.00 -15.66
N ASN A 84 7.72 10.27 -14.38
CA ASN A 84 7.69 11.64 -13.85
C ASN A 84 9.07 12.31 -13.94
N LEU A 85 10.14 11.58 -13.61
CA LEU A 85 11.52 12.07 -13.69
C LEU A 85 11.91 12.42 -15.12
N GLU A 86 11.68 11.53 -16.08
CA GLU A 86 12.03 11.75 -17.49
C GLU A 86 11.17 12.84 -18.13
N THR A 87 9.88 12.88 -17.80
CA THR A 87 8.99 13.97 -18.23
C THR A 87 9.45 15.32 -17.68
N GLY A 88 9.90 15.37 -16.43
CA GLY A 88 10.49 16.57 -15.83
C GLY A 88 11.76 17.05 -16.53
N LYS A 89 12.61 16.11 -16.97
CA LYS A 89 13.83 16.42 -17.77
C LYS A 89 13.53 16.86 -19.21
N GLY A 90 12.28 16.76 -19.66
CA GLY A 90 11.89 16.99 -21.05
C GLY A 90 12.04 15.78 -21.98
N ASN A 91 12.45 14.63 -21.48
CA ASN A 91 12.65 13.38 -22.24
C ASN A 91 11.32 12.63 -22.41
N VAL A 92 10.33 13.22 -23.05
CA VAL A 92 8.96 12.70 -23.15
C VAL A 92 8.92 11.33 -23.85
N GLU A 93 9.72 11.13 -24.88
CA GLU A 93 9.78 9.85 -25.61
C GLU A 93 10.28 8.69 -24.71
N GLU A 94 11.35 8.92 -23.94
CA GLU A 94 11.87 7.93 -22.98
C GLU A 94 10.86 7.67 -21.87
N ALA A 95 10.20 8.71 -21.36
CA ALA A 95 9.14 8.58 -20.36
C ALA A 95 7.99 7.67 -20.87
N ASN A 96 7.53 7.89 -22.11
CA ASN A 96 6.47 7.10 -22.73
C ASN A 96 6.89 5.63 -22.94
N LYS A 97 8.14 5.36 -23.33
CA LYS A 97 8.68 4.00 -23.47
C LYS A 97 8.72 3.28 -22.12
N ILE A 98 9.08 3.98 -21.05
CA ILE A 98 9.09 3.42 -19.67
C ILE A 98 7.65 3.10 -19.23
N ALA A 99 6.72 4.03 -19.41
CA ALA A 99 5.32 3.83 -19.05
C ALA A 99 4.69 2.66 -19.82
N GLY A 100 4.93 2.57 -21.14
CA GLY A 100 4.46 1.48 -21.98
C GLY A 100 5.04 0.12 -21.53
N THR A 101 6.37 0.05 -21.31
CA THR A 101 7.01 -1.17 -20.78
C THR A 101 6.40 -1.57 -19.43
N GLY A 102 6.16 -0.62 -18.52
CA GLY A 102 5.55 -0.87 -17.23
C GLY A 102 4.14 -1.46 -17.33
N LEU A 103 3.30 -0.88 -18.22
CA LEU A 103 1.95 -1.40 -18.46
C LEU A 103 1.96 -2.81 -19.03
N GLY A 104 2.83 -3.09 -20.01
CA GLY A 104 3.00 -4.41 -20.56
C GLY A 104 3.44 -5.44 -19.50
N LEU A 105 4.40 -5.06 -18.65
CA LEU A 105 4.88 -5.92 -17.57
C LEU A 105 3.81 -6.19 -16.51
N LEU A 106 2.99 -5.20 -16.14
CA LEU A 106 1.91 -5.40 -15.18
C LEU A 106 0.95 -6.50 -15.63
N PHE A 107 0.54 -6.47 -16.89
CA PHE A 107 -0.37 -7.48 -17.43
C PHE A 107 0.34 -8.84 -17.58
N ILE A 108 1.55 -8.88 -18.12
CA ILE A 108 2.32 -10.13 -18.31
C ILE A 108 2.60 -10.80 -16.97
N CYS A 109 3.10 -10.05 -15.97
CA CYS A 109 3.37 -10.61 -14.64
C CYS A 109 2.08 -11.07 -13.96
N GLY A 110 0.97 -10.34 -14.10
CA GLY A 110 -0.33 -10.77 -13.60
C GLY A 110 -0.76 -12.11 -14.20
N VAL A 111 -0.62 -12.29 -15.52
CA VAL A 111 -0.92 -13.56 -16.20
C VAL A 111 0.02 -14.67 -15.73
N ILE A 112 1.31 -14.41 -15.60
CA ILE A 112 2.29 -15.40 -15.11
C ILE A 112 1.96 -15.85 -13.69
N ILE A 113 1.65 -14.91 -12.78
CA ILE A 113 1.27 -15.26 -11.40
C ILE A 113 -0.01 -16.09 -11.41
N ALA A 114 -1.04 -15.71 -12.18
CA ALA A 114 -2.27 -16.49 -12.31
C ALA A 114 -1.99 -17.91 -12.81
N ALA A 115 -1.15 -18.06 -13.83
CA ALA A 115 -0.76 -19.36 -14.38
C ALA A 115 -0.03 -20.22 -13.33
N ILE A 116 0.87 -19.64 -12.55
CA ILE A 116 1.56 -20.33 -11.45
C ILE A 116 0.56 -20.79 -10.40
N VAL A 117 -0.41 -19.94 -10.02
CA VAL A 117 -1.46 -20.32 -9.06
C VAL A 117 -2.33 -21.44 -9.60
N PHE A 118 -2.74 -21.42 -10.86
CA PHE A 118 -3.52 -22.51 -11.47
C PHE A 118 -2.75 -23.82 -11.53
N LEU A 119 -1.47 -23.79 -11.93
CA LEU A 119 -0.65 -24.98 -12.12
C LEU A 119 -0.22 -25.61 -10.78
N PHE A 120 0.01 -24.79 -9.77
CA PHE A 120 0.55 -25.20 -8.48
C PHE A 120 -0.42 -24.96 -7.31
N LEU A 121 -1.74 -24.93 -7.57
CA LEU A 121 -2.75 -24.58 -6.57
C LEU A 121 -2.58 -25.35 -5.26
N ASN A 122 -2.62 -26.68 -5.33
CA ASN A 122 -2.53 -27.55 -4.15
C ASN A 122 -1.15 -27.42 -3.45
N PRO A 123 0.00 -27.56 -4.15
CA PRO A 123 1.29 -27.35 -3.54
C PRO A 123 1.44 -26.00 -2.82
N LEU A 124 0.88 -24.91 -3.38
CA LEU A 124 0.92 -23.59 -2.75
C LEU A 124 0.07 -23.55 -1.47
N LEU A 125 -1.15 -24.11 -1.49
CA LEU A 125 -2.02 -24.12 -0.32
C LEU A 125 -1.39 -24.97 0.82
N TYR A 126 -0.78 -26.10 0.51
CA TYR A 126 -0.05 -26.90 1.52
C TYR A 126 1.18 -26.15 2.06
N LEU A 127 1.92 -25.44 1.19
CA LEU A 127 3.05 -24.62 1.61
C LEU A 127 2.60 -23.48 2.57
N PHE A 128 1.39 -22.96 2.38
CA PHE A 128 0.80 -21.94 3.24
C PHE A 128 0.12 -22.49 4.51
N GLY A 129 0.20 -23.80 4.72
CA GLY A 129 -0.23 -24.43 5.97
C GLY A 129 -1.75 -24.74 6.03
N VAL A 130 -2.37 -25.04 4.89
CA VAL A 130 -3.78 -25.43 4.86
C VAL A 130 -4.04 -26.73 5.63
N THR A 131 -5.12 -26.77 6.42
CA THR A 131 -5.59 -27.97 7.07
C THR A 131 -6.60 -28.73 6.19
N PRO A 132 -6.82 -30.06 6.41
CA PRO A 132 -7.77 -30.83 5.61
C PRO A 132 -9.18 -30.24 5.58
N ASP A 133 -9.66 -29.67 6.69
CA ASP A 133 -11.00 -29.09 6.81
C ASP A 133 -11.14 -27.76 6.03
N VAL A 134 -10.07 -26.98 5.94
CA VAL A 134 -10.03 -25.69 5.24
C VAL A 134 -9.72 -25.86 3.75
N LEU A 135 -9.07 -26.96 3.37
CA LEU A 135 -8.58 -27.18 2.01
C LEU A 135 -9.65 -27.00 0.91
N PRO A 136 -10.86 -27.56 1.00
CA PRO A 136 -11.88 -27.38 -0.06
C PRO A 136 -12.25 -25.90 -0.26
N TYR A 137 -12.40 -25.16 0.84
CA TYR A 137 -12.75 -23.74 0.81
C TYR A 137 -11.60 -22.89 0.23
N ALA A 138 -10.37 -23.20 0.61
CA ALA A 138 -9.17 -22.52 0.12
C ALA A 138 -8.93 -22.79 -1.37
N GLN A 139 -9.18 -24.04 -1.83
CA GLN A 139 -9.10 -24.40 -3.24
C GLN A 139 -10.11 -23.61 -4.07
N ASP A 140 -11.39 -23.63 -3.69
CA ASP A 140 -12.46 -22.93 -4.38
C ASP A 140 -12.18 -21.42 -4.45
N TYR A 141 -11.81 -20.82 -3.33
CA TYR A 141 -11.52 -19.38 -3.25
C TYR A 141 -10.32 -18.99 -4.11
N THR A 142 -9.19 -19.69 -3.93
CA THR A 142 -7.93 -19.35 -4.61
C THR A 142 -8.03 -19.62 -6.11
N PHE A 143 -8.67 -20.71 -6.52
CA PHE A 143 -8.89 -21.02 -7.93
C PHE A 143 -9.71 -19.93 -8.64
N ILE A 144 -10.82 -19.51 -8.05
CA ILE A 144 -11.68 -18.48 -8.64
C ILE A 144 -10.95 -17.13 -8.64
N THR A 145 -10.34 -16.72 -7.52
CA THR A 145 -9.64 -15.43 -7.44
C THR A 145 -8.43 -15.35 -8.36
N ALA A 146 -7.84 -16.47 -8.76
CA ALA A 146 -6.75 -16.51 -9.72
C ALA A 146 -7.11 -15.90 -11.08
N PHE A 147 -8.38 -16.00 -11.52
CA PHE A 147 -8.85 -15.31 -12.73
C PHE A 147 -8.80 -13.78 -12.62
N GLY A 148 -8.90 -13.25 -11.42
CA GLY A 148 -8.82 -11.82 -11.15
C GLY A 148 -7.38 -11.27 -11.08
N ILE A 149 -6.35 -12.11 -10.88
CA ILE A 149 -4.97 -11.67 -10.65
C ILE A 149 -4.44 -10.73 -11.74
N PRO A 150 -4.60 -10.99 -13.05
CA PRO A 150 -4.11 -10.08 -14.09
C PRO A 150 -4.72 -8.67 -13.98
N PHE A 151 -6.00 -8.60 -13.63
CA PHE A 151 -6.71 -7.34 -13.43
C PHE A 151 -6.30 -6.66 -12.12
N LEU A 152 -6.13 -7.41 -11.03
CA LEU A 152 -5.64 -6.91 -9.75
C LEU A 152 -4.27 -6.25 -9.90
N VAL A 153 -3.30 -6.93 -10.52
CA VAL A 153 -1.95 -6.42 -10.71
C VAL A 153 -1.97 -5.19 -11.63
N SER A 154 -2.75 -5.25 -12.73
CA SER A 154 -2.88 -4.14 -13.67
C SER A 154 -3.57 -2.92 -13.04
N THR A 155 -4.60 -3.12 -12.21
CA THR A 155 -5.27 -2.01 -11.52
C THR A 155 -4.37 -1.38 -10.49
N THR A 156 -3.82 -2.19 -9.58
CA THR A 156 -2.97 -1.68 -8.49
C THR A 156 -1.76 -0.93 -9.04
N GLY A 157 -1.05 -1.50 -10.02
CA GLY A 157 0.11 -0.83 -10.63
C GLY A 157 -0.27 0.29 -11.60
N GLY A 158 -1.30 0.09 -12.44
CA GLY A 158 -1.73 1.04 -13.46
C GLY A 158 -2.27 2.35 -12.88
N THR A 159 -2.91 2.32 -11.71
CA THR A 159 -3.38 3.53 -11.02
C THR A 159 -2.25 4.49 -10.64
N HIS A 160 -1.02 4.01 -10.38
CA HIS A 160 0.16 4.85 -10.18
C HIS A 160 0.55 5.58 -11.47
N LEU A 161 0.51 4.90 -12.63
CA LEU A 161 0.77 5.52 -13.92
C LEU A 161 -0.33 6.52 -14.32
N ILE A 162 -1.60 6.23 -14.03
CA ILE A 162 -2.71 7.18 -14.26
C ILE A 162 -2.51 8.46 -13.44
N ARG A 163 -2.05 8.34 -12.18
CA ARG A 163 -1.70 9.52 -11.36
C ARG A 163 -0.51 10.27 -11.94
N ALA A 164 0.52 9.56 -12.40
CA ALA A 164 1.67 10.16 -13.07
C ALA A 164 1.27 10.91 -14.36
N ASP A 165 0.27 10.39 -15.06
CA ASP A 165 -0.35 11.03 -16.24
C ASP A 165 -1.32 12.18 -15.89
N ARG A 166 -1.20 12.77 -14.71
CA ARG A 166 -1.95 13.94 -14.23
C ARG A 166 -3.47 13.72 -14.13
N SER A 167 -3.91 12.47 -13.86
CA SER A 167 -5.32 12.11 -13.74
C SER A 167 -5.64 11.38 -12.42
N PRO A 168 -5.35 12.02 -11.23
CA PRO A 168 -5.52 11.39 -9.93
C PRO A 168 -6.98 11.01 -9.63
N THR A 169 -7.95 11.80 -10.06
CA THR A 169 -9.37 11.53 -9.88
C THR A 169 -9.80 10.26 -10.64
N TYR A 170 -9.30 10.05 -11.87
CA TYR A 170 -9.60 8.84 -12.61
C TYR A 170 -8.99 7.59 -11.95
N SER A 171 -7.75 7.72 -11.45
CA SER A 171 -7.10 6.67 -10.64
C SER A 171 -7.95 6.27 -9.43
N MET A 172 -8.51 7.25 -8.72
CA MET A 172 -9.45 7.02 -7.62
C MET A 172 -10.72 6.29 -8.11
N THR A 173 -11.31 6.75 -9.20
CA THR A 173 -12.52 6.12 -9.75
C THR A 173 -12.34 4.65 -10.09
N CYS A 174 -11.18 4.27 -10.67
CA CYS A 174 -10.88 2.86 -10.95
C CYS A 174 -10.95 1.99 -9.69
N MET A 175 -10.40 2.47 -8.58
CA MET A 175 -10.39 1.71 -7.32
C MET A 175 -11.75 1.72 -6.63
N LEU A 176 -12.43 2.88 -6.60
CA LEU A 176 -13.74 3.03 -5.99
C LEU A 176 -14.79 2.14 -6.63
N VAL A 177 -14.87 2.14 -7.96
CA VAL A 177 -15.90 1.37 -8.70
C VAL A 177 -15.75 -0.12 -8.41
N GLY A 178 -14.53 -0.66 -8.42
CA GLY A 178 -14.30 -2.06 -8.10
C GLY A 178 -14.66 -2.42 -6.66
N ALA A 179 -14.28 -1.57 -5.70
CA ALA A 179 -14.61 -1.78 -4.29
C ALA A 179 -16.13 -1.73 -4.04
N ILE A 180 -16.83 -0.79 -4.65
CA ILE A 180 -18.30 -0.66 -4.54
C ILE A 180 -18.98 -1.90 -5.15
N ILE A 181 -18.57 -2.32 -6.34
CA ILE A 181 -19.12 -3.51 -6.99
C ILE A 181 -18.91 -4.75 -6.12
N ASN A 182 -17.71 -4.97 -5.61
CA ASN A 182 -17.42 -6.09 -4.73
C ASN A 182 -18.32 -6.04 -3.48
N THR A 183 -18.38 -4.90 -2.78
CA THR A 183 -19.20 -4.73 -1.57
C THR A 183 -20.70 -4.99 -1.81
N ILE A 184 -21.22 -4.69 -2.99
CA ILE A 184 -22.62 -4.97 -3.35
C ILE A 184 -22.82 -6.44 -3.72
N LEU A 185 -21.87 -7.03 -4.45
CA LEU A 185 -21.98 -8.42 -4.92
C LEU A 185 -21.72 -9.45 -3.83
N ASP A 186 -20.89 -9.14 -2.83
CA ASP A 186 -20.60 -10.05 -1.71
C ASP A 186 -21.88 -10.53 -1.02
N PRO A 187 -22.74 -9.66 -0.44
CA PRO A 187 -23.96 -10.11 0.22
C PRO A 187 -24.94 -10.78 -0.75
N LEU A 188 -24.99 -10.35 -2.01
CA LEU A 188 -25.86 -10.93 -3.03
C LEU A 188 -25.44 -12.38 -3.33
N PHE A 189 -24.16 -12.65 -3.53
CA PHE A 189 -23.68 -13.99 -3.91
C PHE A 189 -23.56 -14.91 -2.70
N ILE A 190 -23.14 -14.38 -1.54
CA ILE A 190 -22.94 -15.18 -0.33
C ILE A 190 -24.31 -15.56 0.28
N PHE A 191 -25.21 -14.60 0.50
CA PHE A 191 -26.44 -14.82 1.24
C PHE A 191 -27.65 -15.09 0.34
N THR A 192 -27.86 -14.29 -0.74
CA THR A 192 -29.05 -14.43 -1.58
C THR A 192 -28.96 -15.63 -2.50
N PHE A 193 -27.81 -15.85 -3.15
CA PHE A 193 -27.60 -16.99 -4.03
C PHE A 193 -27.04 -18.23 -3.32
N ASN A 194 -26.67 -18.11 -2.04
CA ASN A 194 -26.10 -19.17 -1.22
C ASN A 194 -24.86 -19.84 -1.85
N TRP A 195 -24.04 -19.05 -2.57
CA TRP A 195 -22.79 -19.57 -3.15
C TRP A 195 -21.63 -19.65 -2.15
N GLY A 196 -21.81 -19.14 -0.93
CA GLY A 196 -20.81 -19.18 0.13
C GLY A 196 -19.47 -18.57 -0.30
N ILE A 197 -18.36 -19.31 -0.06
CA ILE A 197 -16.99 -18.83 -0.38
C ILE A 197 -16.77 -18.59 -1.87
N LYS A 198 -17.43 -19.37 -2.75
CA LYS A 198 -17.37 -19.17 -4.20
C LYS A 198 -18.01 -17.84 -4.58
N GLY A 199 -19.08 -17.45 -3.90
CA GLY A 199 -19.74 -16.16 -4.08
C GLY A 199 -18.81 -14.99 -3.79
N ALA A 200 -18.14 -14.99 -2.63
CA ALA A 200 -17.15 -13.99 -2.27
C ALA A 200 -16.00 -13.92 -3.30
N ALA A 201 -15.50 -15.07 -3.73
CA ALA A 201 -14.44 -15.12 -4.74
C ALA A 201 -14.87 -14.51 -6.08
N TRP A 202 -16.07 -14.81 -6.57
CA TRP A 202 -16.59 -14.23 -7.82
C TRP A 202 -16.88 -12.73 -7.69
N ALA A 203 -17.42 -12.28 -6.56
CA ALA A 203 -17.62 -10.85 -6.30
C ALA A 203 -16.29 -10.08 -6.38
N THR A 204 -15.23 -10.64 -5.77
CA THR A 204 -13.88 -10.08 -5.83
C THR A 204 -13.34 -10.05 -7.27
N VAL A 205 -13.47 -11.13 -8.04
CA VAL A 205 -13.02 -11.19 -9.45
C VAL A 205 -13.74 -10.18 -10.31
N ILE A 206 -15.06 -10.05 -10.18
CA ILE A 206 -15.86 -9.08 -10.94
C ILE A 206 -15.42 -7.65 -10.60
N GLY A 207 -15.24 -7.31 -9.32
CA GLY A 207 -14.73 -6.01 -8.89
C GLY A 207 -13.36 -5.71 -9.50
N GLN A 208 -12.43 -6.66 -9.47
CA GLN A 208 -11.09 -6.54 -10.04
C GLN A 208 -11.15 -6.40 -11.58
N PHE A 209 -11.99 -7.18 -12.25
CA PHE A 209 -12.18 -7.12 -13.69
C PHE A 209 -12.69 -5.74 -14.14
N VAL A 210 -13.71 -5.20 -13.47
CA VAL A 210 -14.25 -3.87 -13.81
C VAL A 210 -13.22 -2.78 -13.55
N SER A 211 -12.50 -2.82 -12.43
CA SER A 211 -11.40 -1.91 -12.16
C SER A 211 -10.30 -1.98 -13.22
N GLY A 212 -9.89 -3.19 -13.60
CA GLY A 212 -8.89 -3.41 -14.64
C GLY A 212 -9.35 -2.92 -16.01
N LEU A 213 -10.63 -3.12 -16.34
CA LEU A 213 -11.22 -2.60 -17.57
C LEU A 213 -11.20 -1.07 -17.61
N LEU A 214 -11.51 -0.40 -16.49
CA LEU A 214 -11.41 1.07 -16.40
C LEU A 214 -9.97 1.57 -16.60
N VAL A 215 -8.97 0.86 -16.07
CA VAL A 215 -7.56 1.16 -16.32
C VAL A 215 -7.21 1.03 -17.80
N ILE A 216 -7.66 -0.04 -18.45
CA ILE A 216 -7.45 -0.25 -19.89
C ILE A 216 -8.13 0.87 -20.70
N ILE A 217 -9.39 1.20 -20.39
CA ILE A 217 -10.13 2.29 -21.04
C ILE A 217 -9.38 3.62 -20.90
N TYR A 218 -8.79 3.89 -19.74
CA TYR A 218 -7.98 5.09 -19.55
C TYR A 218 -6.82 5.15 -20.55
N PHE A 219 -6.03 4.09 -20.62
CA PHE A 219 -4.85 4.08 -21.49
C PHE A 219 -5.18 3.99 -22.98
N VAL A 220 -6.39 3.61 -23.34
CA VAL A 220 -6.86 3.64 -24.74
C VAL A 220 -7.44 5.01 -25.12
N LYS A 221 -8.30 5.60 -24.26
CA LYS A 221 -9.12 6.77 -24.63
C LYS A 221 -8.73 8.09 -23.94
N PHE A 222 -8.28 8.04 -22.67
CA PHE A 222 -8.18 9.22 -21.82
C PHE A 222 -6.74 9.62 -21.44
N ARG A 223 -5.75 8.82 -21.87
CA ARG A 223 -4.34 9.07 -21.60
C ARG A 223 -3.87 10.42 -22.19
N LYS A 224 -2.97 11.05 -21.48
CA LYS A 224 -2.24 12.24 -21.94
C LYS A 224 -0.85 11.89 -22.44
N MET A 225 -0.31 10.72 -22.03
CA MET A 225 0.93 10.18 -22.53
C MET A 225 0.76 9.56 -23.93
N GLU A 226 1.77 9.67 -24.77
CA GLU A 226 1.77 9.08 -26.11
C GLU A 226 2.26 7.65 -26.07
N LEU A 227 1.36 6.69 -26.06
CA LEU A 227 1.68 5.27 -26.02
C LEU A 227 1.35 4.60 -27.36
N GLY A 228 2.38 3.95 -27.94
CA GLY A 228 2.21 3.05 -29.09
C GLY A 228 2.26 1.59 -28.64
N PHE A 229 1.64 0.69 -29.40
CA PHE A 229 1.67 -0.76 -29.13
C PHE A 229 3.08 -1.33 -29.04
N SER A 230 4.04 -0.78 -29.80
CA SER A 230 5.45 -1.17 -29.75
C SER A 230 6.13 -0.86 -28.41
N MET A 231 5.59 0.10 -27.65
CA MET A 231 6.13 0.50 -26.35
C MET A 231 5.69 -0.45 -25.22
N LEU A 232 4.63 -1.23 -25.41
CA LEU A 232 4.18 -2.23 -24.46
C LEU A 232 5.13 -3.43 -24.36
N ARG A 233 6.02 -3.62 -25.35
CA ARG A 233 6.98 -4.73 -25.33
C ARG A 233 8.03 -4.52 -24.23
N PRO A 234 8.27 -5.52 -23.38
CA PRO A 234 9.28 -5.45 -22.33
C PRO A 234 10.68 -5.22 -22.94
N ARG A 235 11.37 -4.18 -22.44
CA ARG A 235 12.77 -3.89 -22.81
C ARG A 235 13.65 -3.92 -21.57
N VAL A 236 14.69 -4.73 -21.58
CA VAL A 236 15.56 -4.97 -20.41
C VAL A 236 16.12 -3.66 -19.80
N LYS A 237 16.45 -2.67 -20.62
CA LYS A 237 16.90 -1.35 -20.15
C LYS A 237 15.87 -0.71 -19.20
N TYR A 238 14.61 -0.68 -19.62
CA TYR A 238 13.52 -0.06 -18.85
C TYR A 238 13.09 -0.94 -17.68
N MET A 239 13.09 -2.26 -17.83
CA MET A 239 12.81 -3.21 -16.75
C MET A 239 13.73 -2.98 -15.54
N LYS A 240 15.05 -2.81 -15.79
CA LYS A 240 16.04 -2.51 -14.73
C LYS A 240 15.75 -1.18 -14.05
N ALA A 241 15.41 -0.13 -14.79
CA ALA A 241 15.07 1.18 -14.24
C ALA A 241 13.79 1.14 -13.40
N ILE A 242 12.76 0.45 -13.90
CA ILE A 242 11.48 0.24 -13.19
C ILE A 242 11.73 -0.54 -11.89
N ALA A 243 12.42 -1.67 -11.96
CA ALA A 243 12.72 -2.48 -10.80
C ALA A 243 13.54 -1.70 -9.75
N ALA A 244 14.51 -0.91 -10.16
CA ALA A 244 15.34 -0.13 -9.24
C ALA A 244 14.51 0.79 -8.35
N LEU A 245 13.56 1.55 -8.91
CA LEU A 245 12.74 2.48 -8.14
C LEU A 245 11.55 1.81 -7.45
N GLY A 246 10.99 0.75 -8.01
CA GLY A 246 9.87 0.03 -7.41
C GLY A 246 10.27 -0.92 -6.29
N MET A 247 11.55 -1.32 -6.20
CA MET A 247 12.05 -2.31 -5.25
C MET A 247 11.77 -1.95 -3.79
N ALA A 248 11.87 -0.67 -3.43
CA ALA A 248 11.60 -0.21 -2.06
C ALA A 248 10.19 -0.59 -1.59
N SER A 249 9.18 -0.36 -2.43
CA SER A 249 7.78 -0.67 -2.10
C SER A 249 7.51 -2.18 -2.12
N CYS A 250 8.12 -2.91 -3.05
CA CYS A 250 8.02 -4.37 -3.13
C CYS A 250 8.58 -5.04 -1.86
N ILE A 251 9.81 -4.71 -1.48
CA ILE A 251 10.46 -5.30 -0.30
C ILE A 251 9.71 -4.90 0.97
N ASN A 252 9.21 -3.65 1.05
CA ASN A 252 8.43 -3.22 2.20
C ASN A 252 7.14 -4.06 2.37
N GLN A 253 6.45 -4.38 1.27
CA GLN A 253 5.24 -5.19 1.31
C GLN A 253 5.53 -6.61 1.82
N ILE A 254 6.62 -7.21 1.37
CA ILE A 254 7.06 -8.53 1.84
C ILE A 254 7.50 -8.46 3.32
N ALA A 255 8.26 -7.43 3.69
CA ALA A 255 8.71 -7.23 5.07
C ALA A 255 7.54 -7.07 6.05
N MET A 256 6.50 -6.33 5.67
CA MET A 256 5.28 -6.19 6.49
C MET A 256 4.61 -7.54 6.75
N ALA A 257 4.54 -8.41 5.74
CA ALA A 257 3.98 -9.75 5.91
C ALA A 257 4.81 -10.62 6.88
N ILE A 258 6.14 -10.58 6.74
CA ILE A 258 7.04 -11.32 7.64
C ILE A 258 6.88 -10.82 9.08
N VAL A 259 6.86 -9.50 9.29
CA VAL A 259 6.65 -8.90 10.61
C VAL A 259 5.32 -9.31 11.20
N GLN A 260 4.24 -9.30 10.43
CA GLN A 260 2.91 -9.70 10.89
C GLN A 260 2.87 -11.16 11.35
N ILE A 261 3.47 -12.06 10.57
CA ILE A 261 3.57 -13.49 10.93
C ILE A 261 4.38 -13.65 12.22
N THR A 262 5.53 -12.98 12.32
CA THR A 262 6.39 -13.05 13.51
C THR A 262 5.66 -12.48 14.73
N MET A 263 4.98 -11.35 14.59
CA MET A 263 4.21 -10.73 15.67
C MET A 263 3.13 -11.66 16.19
N ASN A 264 2.35 -12.28 15.30
CA ASN A 264 1.30 -13.22 15.69
C ASN A 264 1.86 -14.44 16.43
N ASN A 265 2.97 -15.02 15.96
CA ASN A 265 3.62 -16.15 16.62
C ASN A 265 4.19 -15.77 17.99
N THR A 266 4.81 -14.61 18.11
CA THR A 266 5.34 -14.10 19.37
C THR A 266 4.22 -13.82 20.38
N LEU A 267 3.14 -13.19 19.93
CA LEU A 267 1.96 -12.95 20.78
C LEU A 267 1.30 -14.24 21.28
N ARG A 268 1.21 -15.25 20.41
CA ARG A 268 0.70 -16.55 20.79
C ARG A 268 1.57 -17.19 21.88
N HIS A 269 2.88 -17.26 21.66
CA HIS A 269 3.82 -17.90 22.58
C HIS A 269 3.87 -17.20 23.95
N TYR A 270 4.04 -15.88 23.98
CA TYR A 270 4.11 -15.13 25.25
C TYR A 270 2.73 -14.87 25.86
N GLY A 271 1.67 -14.89 25.06
CA GLY A 271 0.29 -14.84 25.54
C GLY A 271 -0.06 -16.06 26.39
N GLU A 272 0.31 -17.25 25.92
CA GLU A 272 0.12 -18.53 26.66
C GLU A 272 0.80 -18.51 28.03
N MET A 273 1.94 -17.84 28.15
CA MET A 273 2.70 -17.67 29.41
C MET A 273 2.21 -16.49 30.27
N SER A 274 1.21 -15.73 29.82
CA SER A 274 0.65 -14.57 30.50
C SER A 274 -0.71 -14.87 31.11
N VAL A 275 -1.20 -13.95 31.94
CA VAL A 275 -2.56 -14.01 32.51
C VAL A 275 -3.67 -13.85 31.43
N TYR A 276 -3.33 -13.40 30.23
CA TYR A 276 -4.27 -13.11 29.15
C TYR A 276 -4.54 -14.31 28.24
N GLY A 277 -3.74 -15.38 28.32
CA GLY A 277 -3.86 -16.54 27.41
C GLY A 277 -3.46 -16.19 25.95
N THR A 278 -3.72 -17.10 25.02
CA THR A 278 -3.37 -16.94 23.59
C THR A 278 -4.32 -16.04 22.82
N ASP A 279 -5.60 -16.08 23.14
CA ASP A 279 -6.67 -15.53 22.29
C ASP A 279 -6.84 -14.01 22.47
N ILE A 280 -6.77 -13.52 23.72
CA ILE A 280 -6.94 -12.10 24.02
C ILE A 280 -5.88 -11.23 23.30
N PRO A 281 -4.56 -11.53 23.40
CA PRO A 281 -3.55 -10.75 22.70
C PRO A 281 -3.71 -10.74 21.17
N LEU A 282 -4.01 -11.90 20.58
CA LEU A 282 -4.22 -12.01 19.12
C LEU A 282 -5.45 -11.22 18.65
N ALA A 283 -6.56 -11.32 19.38
CA ALA A 283 -7.77 -10.57 19.06
C ALA A 283 -7.54 -9.06 19.16
N CYS A 284 -6.93 -8.60 20.24
CA CYS A 284 -6.63 -7.17 20.46
C CYS A 284 -5.70 -6.60 19.39
N VAL A 285 -4.60 -7.31 19.07
CA VAL A 285 -3.67 -6.87 18.02
C VAL A 285 -4.31 -6.88 16.65
N GLY A 286 -5.21 -7.81 16.39
CA GLY A 286 -6.01 -7.82 15.16
C GLY A 286 -6.85 -6.55 14.99
N ILE A 287 -7.51 -6.08 16.04
CA ILE A 287 -8.29 -4.82 16.04
C ILE A 287 -7.37 -3.62 15.86
N ILE A 288 -6.29 -3.54 16.63
CA ILE A 288 -5.34 -2.43 16.55
C ILE A 288 -4.72 -2.34 15.17
N SER A 289 -4.39 -3.47 14.55
CA SER A 289 -3.88 -3.52 13.18
C SER A 289 -4.89 -2.96 12.16
N LYS A 290 -6.18 -3.25 12.29
CA LYS A 290 -7.24 -2.70 11.43
C LYS A 290 -7.39 -1.18 11.62
N VAL A 291 -7.36 -0.70 12.85
CA VAL A 291 -7.42 0.75 13.14
C VAL A 291 -6.16 1.46 12.61
N ASN A 292 -4.98 0.87 12.81
CA ASN A 292 -3.73 1.39 12.27
C ASN A 292 -3.74 1.40 10.73
N MET A 293 -4.37 0.43 10.08
CA MET A 293 -4.49 0.37 8.62
C MET A 293 -5.23 1.60 8.07
N VAL A 294 -6.27 2.09 8.75
CA VAL A 294 -6.98 3.32 8.37
C VAL A 294 -6.06 4.54 8.48
N PHE A 295 -5.31 4.67 9.57
CA PHE A 295 -4.32 5.74 9.73
C PHE A 295 -3.25 5.69 8.65
N MET A 296 -2.66 4.51 8.41
CA MET A 296 -1.63 4.33 7.40
C MET A 296 -2.14 4.57 5.98
N ALA A 297 -3.42 4.26 5.69
CA ALA A 297 -4.03 4.57 4.41
C ALA A 297 -3.99 6.07 4.09
N ILE A 298 -4.21 6.92 5.09
CA ILE A 298 -4.11 8.38 4.93
C ILE A 298 -2.65 8.80 4.68
N CYS A 299 -1.72 8.31 5.49
CA CYS A 299 -0.29 8.66 5.36
C CYS A 299 0.30 8.21 4.01
N ILE A 300 -0.02 6.99 3.59
CA ILE A 300 0.39 6.45 2.28
C ILE A 300 -0.29 7.23 1.15
N GLY A 301 -1.56 7.60 1.29
CA GLY A 301 -2.28 8.41 0.32
C GLY A 301 -1.64 9.78 0.11
N ILE A 302 -1.21 10.47 1.20
CA ILE A 302 -0.44 11.73 1.12
C ILE A 302 0.85 11.52 0.34
N SER A 303 1.62 10.47 0.70
CA SER A 303 2.88 10.13 0.02
C SER A 303 2.67 9.89 -1.47
N GLN A 304 1.73 9.02 -1.83
CA GLN A 304 1.42 8.67 -3.22
C GLN A 304 0.91 9.85 -4.04
N GLY A 305 0.13 10.76 -3.42
CA GLY A 305 -0.33 11.99 -4.08
C GLY A 305 0.82 12.96 -4.36
N CYS A 306 1.83 13.02 -3.51
CA CYS A 306 3.00 13.88 -3.70
C CYS A 306 4.05 13.32 -4.68
N GLN A 307 4.06 12.01 -4.95
CA GLN A 307 5.06 11.36 -5.82
C GLN A 307 5.18 12.01 -7.21
N PRO A 308 4.10 12.25 -7.97
CA PRO A 308 4.21 12.92 -9.26
C PRO A 308 4.79 14.33 -9.17
N ILE A 309 4.47 15.06 -8.10
CA ILE A 309 4.93 16.44 -7.88
C ILE A 309 6.44 16.45 -7.62
N TRP A 310 6.92 15.56 -6.73
CA TRP A 310 8.35 15.43 -6.43
C TRP A 310 9.14 14.98 -7.65
N GLY A 311 8.70 13.90 -8.31
CA GLY A 311 9.41 13.32 -9.45
C GLY A 311 9.55 14.28 -10.61
N PHE A 312 8.46 14.91 -11.03
CA PHE A 312 8.47 15.88 -12.12
C PHE A 312 9.35 17.09 -11.83
N ASN A 313 9.15 17.75 -10.68
CA ASN A 313 9.91 18.95 -10.33
C ASN A 313 11.39 18.66 -10.08
N TYR A 314 11.73 17.47 -9.56
CA TYR A 314 13.12 17.03 -9.42
C TYR A 314 13.78 16.83 -10.78
N GLY A 315 13.09 16.15 -11.71
CA GLY A 315 13.54 15.97 -13.09
C GLY A 315 13.75 17.31 -13.82
N ALA A 316 12.86 18.27 -13.58
CA ALA A 316 12.92 19.64 -14.14
C ALA A 316 13.96 20.54 -13.45
N GLY A 317 14.70 20.08 -12.43
CA GLY A 317 15.64 20.91 -11.68
C GLY A 317 15.00 21.96 -10.77
N SER A 318 13.66 21.94 -10.61
CA SER A 318 12.91 22.89 -9.78
C SER A 318 12.98 22.51 -8.30
N PHE A 319 14.18 22.47 -7.73
CA PHE A 319 14.44 21.98 -6.37
C PHE A 319 13.69 22.75 -5.29
N GLY A 320 13.47 24.05 -5.46
CA GLY A 320 12.67 24.86 -4.54
C GLY A 320 11.22 24.37 -4.42
N ARG A 321 10.60 23.94 -5.54
CA ARG A 321 9.26 23.34 -5.52
C ARG A 321 9.24 21.97 -4.85
N VAL A 322 10.26 21.14 -5.10
CA VAL A 322 10.42 19.84 -4.45
C VAL A 322 10.48 19.99 -2.93
N ARG A 323 11.34 20.90 -2.44
CA ARG A 323 11.50 21.18 -1.01
C ARG A 323 10.21 21.72 -0.37
N LYS A 324 9.54 22.66 -1.01
CA LYS A 324 8.26 23.22 -0.52
C LYS A 324 7.18 22.13 -0.45
N THR A 325 7.10 21.25 -1.46
CA THR A 325 6.15 20.12 -1.46
C THR A 325 6.47 19.14 -0.35
N PHE A 326 7.75 18.84 -0.10
CA PHE A 326 8.18 17.96 0.99
C PHE A 326 7.73 18.51 2.36
N TRP A 327 8.03 19.76 2.65
CA TRP A 327 7.68 20.36 3.94
C TRP A 327 6.15 20.43 4.15
N ARG A 328 5.38 20.75 3.12
CA ARG A 328 3.92 20.74 3.22
C ARG A 328 3.35 19.34 3.43
N ALA A 329 3.89 18.34 2.73
CA ALA A 329 3.49 16.94 2.96
C ALA A 329 3.87 16.47 4.37
N PHE A 330 5.04 16.88 4.88
CA PHE A 330 5.50 16.61 6.24
C PHE A 330 4.55 17.23 7.28
N GLU A 331 4.24 18.52 7.16
CA GLU A 331 3.29 19.24 8.03
C GLU A 331 1.93 18.52 8.08
N ILE A 332 1.39 18.16 6.91
CA ILE A 332 0.09 17.46 6.83
C ILE A 332 0.18 16.06 7.47
N SER A 333 1.24 15.30 7.22
CA SER A 333 1.42 13.96 7.80
C SER A 333 1.55 14.00 9.31
N VAL A 334 2.29 14.96 9.86
CA VAL A 334 2.42 15.16 11.31
C VAL A 334 1.09 15.60 11.92
N LEU A 335 0.38 16.54 11.28
CA LEU A 335 -0.94 16.97 11.75
C LEU A 335 -1.94 15.82 11.85
N VAL A 336 -2.03 15.01 10.79
CA VAL A 336 -2.85 13.79 10.78
C VAL A 336 -2.41 12.83 11.88
N GLY A 337 -1.10 12.61 12.02
CA GLY A 337 -0.53 11.77 13.06
C GLY A 337 -0.88 12.24 14.47
N VAL A 338 -0.82 13.54 14.74
CA VAL A 338 -1.22 14.13 16.04
C VAL A 338 -2.71 13.92 16.32
N VAL A 339 -3.58 14.12 15.33
CA VAL A 339 -5.02 13.88 15.49
C VAL A 339 -5.28 12.41 15.87
N PHE A 340 -4.70 11.46 15.13
CA PHE A 340 -4.86 10.04 15.43
C PHE A 340 -4.20 9.65 16.76
N PHE A 341 -3.05 10.22 17.11
CA PHE A 341 -2.43 10.03 18.43
C PHE A 341 -3.39 10.43 19.56
N ILE A 342 -4.02 11.60 19.46
CA ILE A 342 -5.00 12.08 20.45
C ILE A 342 -6.16 11.09 20.55
N VAL A 343 -6.71 10.65 19.42
CA VAL A 343 -7.80 9.67 19.38
C VAL A 343 -7.39 8.35 20.03
N PHE A 344 -6.21 7.83 19.72
CA PHE A 344 -5.73 6.56 20.25
C PHE A 344 -5.37 6.60 21.74
N GLN A 345 -4.95 7.76 22.26
CA GLN A 345 -4.62 7.93 23.67
C GLN A 345 -5.86 8.21 24.55
N ILE A 346 -6.85 8.95 24.00
CA ILE A 346 -8.04 9.37 24.79
C ILE A 346 -9.17 8.37 24.68
N PHE A 347 -9.40 7.78 23.49
CA PHE A 347 -10.57 6.95 23.18
C PHE A 347 -10.26 5.47 22.87
N PRO A 348 -9.24 4.81 23.47
CA PRO A 348 -8.93 3.42 23.15
C PRO A 348 -10.07 2.46 23.48
N HIS A 349 -10.77 2.66 24.59
CA HIS A 349 -11.93 1.86 25.00
C HIS A 349 -13.03 1.88 23.94
N GLN A 350 -13.43 3.08 23.51
CA GLN A 350 -14.47 3.25 22.49
C GLN A 350 -14.10 2.62 21.15
N LEU A 351 -12.82 2.74 20.77
CA LEU A 351 -12.33 2.13 19.54
C LEU A 351 -12.42 0.59 19.59
N VAL A 352 -12.09 -0.01 20.73
CA VAL A 352 -12.17 -1.47 20.91
C VAL A 352 -13.62 -1.93 20.93
N THR A 353 -14.51 -1.23 21.63
CA THR A 353 -15.94 -1.54 21.74
C THR A 353 -16.66 -1.57 20.38
N VAL A 354 -16.22 -0.77 19.39
CA VAL A 354 -16.76 -0.82 18.02
C VAL A 354 -16.62 -2.21 17.39
N PHE A 355 -15.61 -2.98 17.78
CA PHE A 355 -15.35 -4.32 17.23
C PHE A 355 -15.97 -5.47 18.02
N GLY A 356 -16.58 -5.20 19.18
CA GLY A 356 -17.31 -6.16 19.99
C GLY A 356 -17.08 -5.98 21.50
N ASP A 357 -17.82 -6.76 22.25
CA ASP A 357 -17.70 -6.84 23.71
C ASP A 357 -16.71 -7.94 24.11
N GLY A 358 -16.14 -7.82 25.31
CA GLY A 358 -15.16 -8.77 25.84
C GLY A 358 -15.08 -8.76 27.35
N SER A 359 -14.21 -9.59 27.91
CA SER A 359 -13.93 -9.64 29.35
C SER A 359 -13.21 -8.37 29.83
N THR A 360 -13.15 -8.18 31.15
CA THR A 360 -12.40 -7.08 31.75
C THR A 360 -10.93 -7.13 31.34
N GLU A 361 -10.35 -8.33 31.32
CA GLU A 361 -8.94 -8.55 30.92
C GLU A 361 -8.71 -8.20 29.46
N TYR A 362 -9.69 -8.49 28.58
CA TYR A 362 -9.64 -8.12 27.16
C TYR A 362 -9.55 -6.60 26.99
N PHE A 363 -10.41 -5.83 27.65
CA PHE A 363 -10.37 -4.37 27.56
C PHE A 363 -9.10 -3.79 28.20
N GLN A 364 -8.68 -4.31 29.35
CA GLN A 364 -7.41 -3.86 30.00
C GLN A 364 -6.20 -4.08 29.08
N PHE A 365 -6.08 -5.25 28.47
CA PHE A 365 -4.99 -5.55 27.54
C PHE A 365 -5.06 -4.67 26.29
N ALA A 366 -6.25 -4.54 25.67
CA ALA A 366 -6.44 -3.78 24.46
C ALA A 366 -6.12 -2.30 24.65
N GLU A 367 -6.65 -1.66 25.72
CA GLU A 367 -6.38 -0.26 26.02
C GLU A 367 -4.89 0.00 26.31
N ARG A 368 -4.24 -0.89 27.09
CA ARG A 368 -2.82 -0.80 27.38
C ARG A 368 -1.98 -0.93 26.11
N TYR A 369 -2.32 -1.93 25.26
CA TYR A 369 -1.63 -2.13 23.99
C TYR A 369 -1.82 -0.94 23.05
N PHE A 370 -3.04 -0.39 22.92
CA PHE A 370 -3.30 0.81 22.13
C PHE A 370 -2.41 1.98 22.58
N ARG A 371 -2.43 2.28 23.87
CA ARG A 371 -1.68 3.42 24.42
C ARG A 371 -0.17 3.28 24.25
N ILE A 372 0.37 2.09 24.43
CA ILE A 372 1.81 1.84 24.34
C ILE A 372 2.23 1.70 22.87
N PHE A 373 1.65 0.75 22.13
CA PHE A 373 2.08 0.43 20.78
C PHE A 373 1.86 1.58 19.80
N MET A 374 0.77 2.34 19.96
CA MET A 374 0.43 3.47 19.09
C MET A 374 0.93 4.83 19.66
N PHE A 375 1.84 4.81 20.62
CA PHE A 375 2.33 6.03 21.26
C PHE A 375 3.06 6.97 20.28
N MET A 376 3.77 6.45 19.31
CA MET A 376 4.52 7.24 18.32
C MET A 376 3.74 7.51 17.02
N THR A 377 2.42 7.36 17.03
CA THR A 377 1.55 7.59 15.85
C THR A 377 1.77 8.96 15.21
N PHE A 378 2.04 10.01 16.00
CA PHE A 378 2.25 11.38 15.51
C PHE A 378 3.46 11.53 14.56
N ILE A 379 4.42 10.60 14.58
CA ILE A 379 5.59 10.60 13.69
C ILE A 379 5.62 9.41 12.73
N ASN A 380 4.74 8.42 12.90
CA ASN A 380 4.79 7.17 12.13
C ASN A 380 4.56 7.38 10.62
N GLY A 381 3.82 8.42 10.23
CA GLY A 381 3.61 8.80 8.83
C GLY A 381 4.86 9.33 8.10
N ILE A 382 5.91 9.73 8.84
CA ILE A 382 7.11 10.32 8.25
C ILE A 382 7.92 9.31 7.44
N GLN A 383 8.02 8.07 7.93
CA GLN A 383 8.80 7.01 7.27
C GLN A 383 8.24 6.66 5.88
N PRO A 384 6.94 6.31 5.69
CA PRO A 384 6.41 6.00 4.36
C PRO A 384 6.42 7.20 3.42
N MET A 385 6.23 8.42 3.94
CA MET A 385 6.34 9.64 3.17
C MET A 385 7.77 9.84 2.65
N SER A 386 8.79 9.68 3.50
CA SER A 386 10.20 9.84 3.11
C SER A 386 10.65 8.75 2.14
N SER A 387 10.21 7.50 2.32
CA SER A 387 10.49 6.42 1.37
C SER A 387 9.91 6.72 -0.01
N GLY A 388 8.65 7.18 -0.08
CA GLY A 388 8.01 7.61 -1.31
C GLY A 388 8.70 8.81 -1.97
N PHE A 389 9.18 9.76 -1.18
CA PHE A 389 9.97 10.90 -1.65
C PHE A 389 11.27 10.44 -2.32
N PHE A 390 12.09 9.60 -1.67
CA PHE A 390 13.35 9.10 -2.24
C PHE A 390 13.13 8.28 -3.52
N THR A 391 12.10 7.46 -3.55
CA THR A 391 11.70 6.71 -4.74
C THR A 391 11.37 7.65 -5.90
N SER A 392 10.59 8.70 -5.62
CA SER A 392 10.12 9.66 -6.64
C SER A 392 11.24 10.51 -7.23
N ILE A 393 12.26 10.86 -6.45
CA ILE A 393 13.42 11.64 -6.93
C ILE A 393 14.53 10.76 -7.52
N GLY A 394 14.28 9.47 -7.74
CA GLY A 394 15.24 8.55 -8.38
C GLY A 394 16.32 7.98 -7.45
N LYS A 395 16.24 8.20 -6.13
CA LYS A 395 17.22 7.71 -5.15
C LYS A 395 16.82 6.35 -4.57
N ALA A 396 16.75 5.33 -5.42
CA ALA A 396 16.29 3.98 -5.10
C ALA A 396 16.92 3.40 -3.81
N ARG A 397 18.25 3.51 -3.66
CA ARG A 397 18.95 2.96 -2.48
C ARG A 397 18.48 3.58 -1.17
N LEU A 398 18.29 4.89 -1.14
CA LEU A 398 17.78 5.59 0.05
C LEU A 398 16.31 5.23 0.31
N GLY A 399 15.49 5.11 -0.74
CA GLY A 399 14.12 4.63 -0.63
C GLY A 399 14.04 3.25 0.02
N ILE A 400 14.89 2.30 -0.41
CA ILE A 400 14.97 0.94 0.17
C ILE A 400 15.41 1.01 1.64
N VAL A 401 16.49 1.72 1.95
CA VAL A 401 17.00 1.82 3.32
C VAL A 401 15.92 2.39 4.25
N VAL A 402 15.32 3.53 3.92
CA VAL A 402 14.28 4.16 4.72
C VAL A 402 13.06 3.25 4.85
N SER A 403 12.68 2.55 3.77
CA SER A 403 11.54 1.63 3.76
C SER A 403 11.73 0.45 4.71
N LEU A 404 12.93 -0.15 4.72
CA LEU A 404 13.24 -1.32 5.54
C LEU A 404 13.57 -0.99 7.00
N THR A 405 13.92 0.26 7.30
CA THR A 405 14.37 0.68 8.63
C THR A 405 13.36 0.31 9.70
N ARG A 406 12.08 0.63 9.51
CA ARG A 406 11.03 0.34 10.48
C ARG A 406 10.79 -1.16 10.64
N GLN A 407 10.55 -1.85 9.53
CA GLN A 407 10.06 -3.25 9.56
C GLN A 407 11.16 -4.24 9.89
N VAL A 408 12.29 -4.17 9.18
CA VAL A 408 13.35 -5.19 9.23
C VAL A 408 14.46 -4.83 10.20
N LEU A 409 14.89 -3.56 10.24
CA LEU A 409 16.01 -3.16 11.07
C LEU A 409 15.62 -2.98 12.54
N PHE A 410 14.41 -2.50 12.82
CA PHE A 410 14.00 -2.23 14.20
C PHE A 410 12.86 -3.13 14.67
N LEU A 411 11.69 -3.12 14.02
CA LEU A 411 10.50 -3.79 14.54
C LEU A 411 10.68 -5.30 14.67
N LEU A 412 11.18 -5.96 13.63
CA LEU A 412 11.37 -7.41 13.63
C LEU A 412 12.33 -7.89 14.75
N PRO A 413 13.54 -7.32 14.91
CA PRO A 413 14.42 -7.68 16.03
C PRO A 413 13.81 -7.36 17.39
N LEU A 414 13.15 -6.22 17.55
CA LEU A 414 12.56 -5.81 18.83
C LEU A 414 11.41 -6.73 19.26
N ILE A 415 10.56 -7.18 18.32
CA ILE A 415 9.49 -8.16 18.59
C ILE A 415 10.07 -9.49 19.08
N LEU A 416 11.26 -9.87 18.64
CA LEU A 416 11.90 -11.13 19.05
C LEU A 416 12.70 -10.98 20.36
N ILE A 417 13.35 -9.84 20.56
CA ILE A 417 14.29 -9.64 21.68
C ILE A 417 13.57 -9.16 22.95
N PHE A 418 12.69 -8.16 22.86
CA PHE A 418 12.07 -7.57 24.04
C PHE A 418 11.22 -8.54 24.87
N PRO A 419 10.45 -9.45 24.23
CA PRO A 419 9.68 -10.43 24.98
C PRO A 419 10.53 -11.38 25.82
N LEU A 420 11.81 -11.59 25.49
CA LEU A 420 12.73 -12.40 26.31
C LEU A 420 12.93 -11.82 27.72
N PHE A 421 12.82 -10.49 27.86
CA PHE A 421 13.05 -9.79 29.13
C PHE A 421 11.75 -9.27 29.77
N MET A 422 10.74 -8.96 28.95
CA MET A 422 9.52 -8.26 29.38
C MET A 422 8.24 -9.09 29.16
N GLY A 423 8.37 -10.33 28.67
CA GLY A 423 7.21 -11.15 28.33
C GLY A 423 6.35 -10.47 27.23
N ILE A 424 5.03 -10.59 27.33
CA ILE A 424 4.10 -10.03 26.34
C ILE A 424 4.16 -8.50 26.22
N ASP A 425 4.52 -7.81 27.30
CA ASP A 425 4.70 -6.36 27.31
C ASP A 425 5.82 -5.92 26.34
N GLY A 426 6.84 -6.75 26.14
CA GLY A 426 7.92 -6.48 25.19
C GLY A 426 7.44 -6.24 23.77
N VAL A 427 6.38 -6.94 23.34
CA VAL A 427 5.77 -6.70 22.02
C VAL A 427 5.12 -5.33 21.94
N MET A 428 4.51 -4.86 23.03
CA MET A 428 3.89 -3.52 23.08
C MET A 428 4.91 -2.41 22.90
N TYR A 429 6.09 -2.52 23.53
CA TYR A 429 7.14 -1.50 23.46
C TYR A 429 7.95 -1.54 22.16
N ALA A 430 7.95 -2.66 21.45
CA ALA A 430 8.66 -2.79 20.17
C ALA A 430 8.17 -1.79 19.11
N GLY A 431 6.85 -1.53 19.05
CA GLY A 431 6.24 -0.60 18.10
C GLY A 431 6.78 0.82 18.19
N PRO A 432 6.58 1.52 19.31
CA PRO A 432 6.98 2.93 19.44
C PRO A 432 8.48 3.14 19.31
N ILE A 433 9.31 2.21 19.77
CA ILE A 433 10.77 2.31 19.63
C ILE A 433 11.16 2.17 18.15
N ALA A 434 10.58 1.22 17.44
CA ALA A 434 10.81 1.07 16.00
C ALA A 434 10.33 2.29 15.21
N ASP A 435 9.17 2.85 15.55
CA ASP A 435 8.61 4.04 14.90
C ASP A 435 9.51 5.27 15.13
N ALA A 436 9.97 5.50 16.37
CA ALA A 436 10.87 6.59 16.71
C ALA A 436 12.22 6.48 15.98
N ALA A 437 12.83 5.30 16.00
CA ALA A 437 14.10 5.05 15.34
C ALA A 437 14.00 5.22 13.82
N ALA A 438 12.94 4.69 13.21
CA ALA A 438 12.67 4.84 11.77
C ALA A 438 12.43 6.30 11.37
N ALA A 439 11.68 7.06 12.18
CA ALA A 439 11.44 8.48 11.95
C ALA A 439 12.74 9.30 12.01
N VAL A 440 13.60 9.05 12.98
CA VAL A 440 14.92 9.71 13.10
C VAL A 440 15.77 9.46 11.86
N VAL A 441 15.87 8.20 11.41
CA VAL A 441 16.62 7.84 10.20
C VAL A 441 16.02 8.51 8.96
N ALA A 442 14.69 8.47 8.82
CA ALA A 442 13.99 9.08 7.69
C ALA A 442 14.21 10.60 7.63
N ILE A 443 14.09 11.28 8.76
CA ILE A 443 14.32 12.73 8.88
C ILE A 443 15.79 13.08 8.57
N PHE A 444 16.74 12.32 9.11
CA PHE A 444 18.17 12.55 8.86
C PHE A 444 18.50 12.52 7.35
N TYR A 445 18.08 11.46 6.65
CA TYR A 445 18.33 11.37 5.21
C TYR A 445 17.55 12.41 4.42
N ALA A 446 16.31 12.71 4.80
CA ALA A 446 15.51 13.75 4.14
C ALA A 446 16.14 15.13 4.28
N LEU A 447 16.55 15.53 5.48
CA LEU A 447 17.23 16.82 5.72
C LEU A 447 18.54 16.94 4.93
N ARG A 448 19.34 15.86 4.92
CA ARG A 448 20.57 15.81 4.12
C ARG A 448 20.28 16.06 2.65
N GLU A 449 19.27 15.42 2.10
CA GLU A 449 18.89 15.55 0.70
C GLU A 449 18.34 16.93 0.37
N LEU A 450 17.48 17.47 1.23
CA LEU A 450 16.94 18.83 1.06
C LEU A 450 18.03 19.90 1.11
N ASN A 451 19.09 19.69 1.91
CA ASN A 451 20.27 20.58 1.94
C ASN A 451 21.10 20.47 0.65
N ILE A 452 21.26 19.26 0.10
CA ILE A 452 21.92 19.08 -1.21
C ILE A 452 21.15 19.85 -2.29
N MET A 453 19.82 19.72 -2.35
CA MET A 453 18.97 20.46 -3.29
C MET A 453 19.10 21.98 -3.13
N LYS A 454 19.14 22.45 -1.87
CA LYS A 454 19.33 23.89 -1.57
C LYS A 454 20.65 24.43 -2.14
N ASN A 455 21.71 23.62 -2.04
CA ASN A 455 23.03 24.00 -2.56
C ASN A 455 23.08 23.95 -4.10
N LEU A 456 22.38 22.99 -4.73
CA LEU A 456 22.25 22.94 -6.18
C LEU A 456 21.48 24.13 -6.74
N GLU A 457 20.40 24.53 -6.06
CA GLU A 457 19.61 25.72 -6.42
C GLU A 457 20.44 27.02 -6.39
N LYS A 458 21.30 27.16 -5.35
CA LYS A 458 22.20 28.33 -5.23
C LYS A 458 23.30 28.38 -6.28
N LYS A 459 23.71 27.24 -6.86
CA LYS A 459 24.73 27.19 -7.92
C LYS A 459 24.14 27.41 -9.31
N ALA A 460 22.84 27.31 -9.46
CA ALA A 460 22.13 27.51 -10.74
C ALA A 460 21.65 28.94 -10.92
N VAL A 461 21.73 29.79 -9.88
CA VAL A 461 21.53 31.24 -9.88
C VAL A 461 22.88 31.93 -9.93
#